data_4bd16c139c31364d120e2daf6436f0c7
#
_entry.id   4bd16c139c31364d120e2daf6436f0c7
#
_cell.length_a   1.000
_cell.length_b   1.000
_cell.length_c   1.000
_cell.angle_alpha   90.00
_cell.angle_beta   90.00
_cell.angle_gamma   90.00
#
_symmetry.space_group_name_H-M   'P 1'
#
loop_
_entity.id
_entity.type
_entity.pdbx_description
1 polymer ?
#
loop_
_entity_poly.entity_id
_entity_poly.type
_entity_poly.pdbx_seq_one_letter_code
_entity_poly.pdbx_strand_id
1 'polypeptide(L)'
;SLFGQEFINIANGKRSYTVNVGYDYVDVRDLCTTAINCVEKGESKQNYIVGGNYIDFVGIGEVMSKKLNKQLIKGTLPFFFVYLSLPSSYLQALFFNKPRSATIDSIHTVKVQNKLIPSKLAKEILSHRPRPVDETINDTVEFFQKRGLIK
;
A
#
# COMPACT_ATOMS: atom_id res chain seq x y z
N SER A 1 7.46 -6.90 5.62
CA SER A 1 6.19 -7.10 4.89
C SER A 1 6.45 -7.03 3.39
N LEU A 2 5.60 -7.65 2.58
CA LEU A 2 5.70 -7.58 1.11
C LEU A 2 5.60 -6.12 0.61
N PHE A 3 4.70 -5.34 1.19
CA PHE A 3 4.58 -3.92 0.85
C PHE A 3 5.84 -3.12 1.16
N GLY A 4 6.43 -3.31 2.34
CA GLY A 4 7.68 -2.65 2.69
C GLY A 4 8.80 -2.98 1.71
N GLN A 5 8.87 -4.22 1.23
CA GLN A 5 9.85 -4.62 0.22
C GLN A 5 9.59 -3.95 -1.14
N GLU A 6 8.32 -3.81 -1.56
CA GLU A 6 7.99 -3.10 -2.80
C GLU A 6 8.30 -1.60 -2.70
N PHE A 7 8.06 -0.96 -1.56
CA PHE A 7 8.50 0.42 -1.31
C PHE A 7 10.02 0.58 -1.48
N ILE A 8 10.80 -0.32 -0.88
CA ILE A 8 12.26 -0.32 -0.99
C ILE A 8 12.69 -0.57 -2.45
N ASN A 9 12.03 -1.46 -3.16
CA ASN A 9 12.34 -1.77 -4.57
C ASN A 9 12.05 -0.58 -5.49
N ILE A 10 10.93 0.12 -5.29
CA ILE A 10 10.59 1.34 -6.03
C ILE A 10 11.64 2.42 -5.73
N ALA A 11 11.89 2.72 -4.46
CA ALA A 11 12.80 3.78 -4.04
C ALA A 11 14.24 3.57 -4.52
N ASN A 12 14.70 2.31 -4.61
CA ASN A 12 16.02 1.95 -5.15
C ASN A 12 16.02 1.78 -6.68
N GLY A 13 14.94 2.12 -7.39
CA GLY A 13 14.86 2.04 -8.85
C GLY A 13 14.81 0.64 -9.44
N LYS A 14 14.61 -0.40 -8.61
CA LYS A 14 14.46 -1.79 -9.07
C LYS A 14 13.12 -2.06 -9.76
N ARG A 15 12.13 -1.19 -9.57
CA ARG A 15 10.80 -1.22 -10.17
C ARG A 15 10.52 0.11 -10.86
N SER A 16 10.92 0.22 -12.12
CA SER A 16 10.68 1.43 -12.93
C SER A 16 9.36 1.40 -13.68
N TYR A 17 8.73 0.26 -13.78
CA TYR A 17 7.40 0.07 -14.38
C TYR A 17 6.49 -0.59 -13.37
N THR A 18 5.24 -0.12 -13.28
CA THR A 18 4.23 -0.66 -12.39
C THR A 18 2.89 -0.80 -13.10
N VAL A 19 1.98 -1.54 -12.52
CA VAL A 19 0.58 -1.58 -12.96
C VAL A 19 -0.23 -0.57 -12.16
N ASN A 20 -1.28 -0.01 -12.78
CA ASN A 20 -2.15 0.94 -12.09
C ASN A 20 -3.09 0.20 -11.13
N VAL A 21 -2.54 -0.18 -9.98
CA VAL A 21 -3.26 -0.77 -8.85
C VAL A 21 -2.85 -0.05 -7.58
N GLY A 22 -3.76 0.06 -6.63
CA GLY A 22 -3.51 0.74 -5.37
C GLY A 22 -4.36 0.16 -4.27
N TYR A 23 -4.20 0.70 -3.10
CA TYR A 23 -4.91 0.27 -1.89
C TYR A 23 -5.31 1.50 -1.07
N ASP A 24 -6.28 1.30 -0.18
CA ASP A 24 -6.55 2.25 0.88
C ASP A 24 -5.50 2.04 1.99
N TYR A 25 -4.69 3.06 2.23
CA TYR A 25 -3.63 3.04 3.24
C TYR A 25 -4.03 3.87 4.43
N VAL A 26 -4.05 3.26 5.59
CA VAL A 26 -4.20 3.94 6.87
C VAL A 26 -2.84 4.00 7.58
N ASP A 27 -2.48 5.19 8.08
CA ASP A 27 -1.28 5.33 8.89
C ASP A 27 -1.50 4.67 10.26
N VAL A 28 -0.51 3.92 10.72
CA VAL A 28 -0.59 3.22 12.00
C VAL A 28 -0.81 4.17 13.18
N ARG A 29 -0.29 5.39 13.11
CA ARG A 29 -0.47 6.43 14.15
C ARG A 29 -1.93 6.86 14.23
N ASP A 30 -2.59 7.02 13.08
CA ASP A 30 -4.02 7.37 13.00
C ASP A 30 -4.89 6.21 13.46
N LEU A 31 -4.49 4.98 13.11
CA LEU A 31 -5.16 3.78 13.59
C LEU A 31 -5.06 3.66 15.13
N CYS A 32 -3.87 3.87 15.70
CA CYS A 32 -3.66 3.83 17.14
C CYS A 32 -4.49 4.91 17.86
N THR A 33 -4.50 6.15 17.35
CA THR A 33 -5.32 7.23 17.90
C THR A 33 -6.81 6.87 17.87
N THR A 34 -7.27 6.31 16.74
CA THR A 34 -8.66 5.88 16.60
C THR A 34 -9.02 4.73 17.54
N ALA A 35 -8.09 3.79 17.77
CA ALA A 35 -8.27 2.70 18.70
C ALA A 35 -8.37 3.19 20.15
N ILE A 36 -7.56 4.17 20.53
CA ILE A 36 -7.66 4.81 21.87
C ILE A 36 -9.01 5.52 22.01
N ASN A 37 -9.41 6.29 21.01
CA ASN A 37 -10.73 6.95 21.01
C ASN A 37 -11.89 5.94 21.07
N CYS A 38 -11.72 4.76 20.51
CA CYS A 38 -12.72 3.72 20.58
C CYS A 38 -12.94 3.18 21.98
N VAL A 39 -11.90 3.16 22.83
CA VAL A 39 -12.04 2.77 24.23
C VAL A 39 -12.90 3.80 25.01
N GLU A 40 -12.77 5.08 24.68
CA GLU A 40 -13.47 6.16 25.38
C GLU A 40 -14.88 6.45 24.82
N LYS A 41 -15.05 6.36 23.50
CA LYS A 41 -16.25 6.84 22.78
C LYS A 41 -17.00 5.74 22.05
N GLY A 42 -16.42 4.54 21.97
CA GLY A 42 -17.01 3.44 21.23
C GLY A 42 -18.27 2.91 21.89
N GLU A 43 -19.27 2.62 21.06
CA GLU A 43 -20.55 2.05 21.50
C GLU A 43 -20.46 0.52 21.58
N SER A 44 -21.11 -0.08 22.57
CA SER A 44 -21.13 -1.54 22.73
C SER A 44 -21.79 -2.21 21.53
N LYS A 45 -21.21 -3.31 21.07
CA LYS A 45 -21.69 -4.11 19.91
C LYS A 45 -21.66 -3.37 18.56
N GLN A 46 -20.94 -2.24 18.48
CA GLN A 46 -20.77 -1.50 17.23
C GLN A 46 -19.44 -1.86 16.57
N ASN A 47 -19.45 -2.03 15.24
CA ASN A 47 -18.24 -2.21 14.43
C ASN A 47 -17.87 -0.89 13.76
N TYR A 48 -16.58 -0.52 13.83
CA TYR A 48 -16.05 0.67 13.21
C TYR A 48 -15.05 0.30 12.11
N ILE A 49 -15.33 0.73 10.89
CA ILE A 49 -14.39 0.58 9.78
C ILE A 49 -13.48 1.80 9.77
N VAL A 50 -12.19 1.56 9.86
CA VAL A 50 -11.15 2.60 9.83
C VAL A 50 -10.46 2.55 8.47
N GLY A 51 -10.85 3.45 7.57
CA GLY A 51 -10.23 3.62 6.26
C GLY A 51 -9.18 4.73 6.28
N GLY A 52 -8.28 4.70 5.31
CA GLY A 52 -7.26 5.73 5.12
C GLY A 52 -7.49 6.57 3.87
N ASN A 53 -6.45 6.65 3.06
CA ASN A 53 -6.49 7.30 1.76
C ASN A 53 -6.05 6.32 0.67
N TYR A 54 -6.83 6.24 -0.41
CA TYR A 54 -6.45 5.44 -1.56
C TYR A 54 -5.29 6.10 -2.31
N ILE A 55 -4.28 5.30 -2.61
CA ILE A 55 -3.21 5.66 -3.54
C ILE A 55 -2.77 4.42 -4.31
N ASP A 56 -2.45 4.60 -5.59
CA ASP A 56 -1.87 3.54 -6.41
C ASP A 56 -0.33 3.56 -6.38
N PHE A 57 0.28 2.52 -6.93
CA PHE A 57 1.74 2.44 -6.99
C PHE A 57 2.38 3.53 -7.85
N VAL A 58 1.64 4.11 -8.79
CA VAL A 58 2.11 5.25 -9.59
C VAL A 58 2.22 6.47 -8.68
N GLY A 59 1.15 6.81 -7.96
CA GLY A 59 1.14 7.90 -7.00
C GLY A 59 2.19 7.75 -5.90
N ILE A 60 2.34 6.53 -5.36
CA ILE A 60 3.44 6.24 -4.41
C ILE A 60 4.80 6.56 -5.03
N GLY A 61 5.03 6.12 -6.27
CA GLY A 61 6.26 6.38 -7.00
C GLY A 61 6.49 7.87 -7.27
N GLU A 62 5.42 8.64 -7.54
CA GLU A 62 5.51 10.10 -7.73
C GLU A 62 5.88 10.83 -6.43
N VAL A 63 5.25 10.49 -5.30
CA VAL A 63 5.60 11.08 -3.99
C VAL A 63 7.04 10.77 -3.63
N MET A 64 7.46 9.50 -3.80
CA MET A 64 8.84 9.09 -3.56
C MET A 64 9.84 9.79 -4.50
N SER A 65 9.46 9.97 -5.78
CA SER A 65 10.30 10.64 -6.77
C SER A 65 10.57 12.09 -6.39
N LYS A 66 9.54 12.79 -5.90
CA LYS A 66 9.68 14.16 -5.36
C LYS A 66 10.59 14.18 -4.14
N LYS A 67 10.39 13.28 -3.19
CA LYS A 67 11.17 13.20 -1.93
C LYS A 67 12.64 12.86 -2.19
N LEU A 68 12.93 11.94 -3.11
CA LEU A 68 14.29 11.47 -3.40
C LEU A 68 14.96 12.25 -4.55
N ASN A 69 14.27 13.19 -5.17
CA ASN A 69 14.71 13.94 -6.34
C ASN A 69 15.23 13.03 -7.48
N LYS A 70 14.50 11.95 -7.73
CA LYS A 70 14.83 10.92 -8.75
C LYS A 70 13.55 10.48 -9.47
N GLN A 71 13.60 10.29 -10.78
CA GLN A 71 12.50 9.67 -11.51
C GLN A 71 12.49 8.16 -11.25
N LEU A 72 11.58 7.68 -10.39
CA LEU A 72 11.50 6.28 -9.99
C LEU A 72 10.58 5.47 -10.91
N ILE A 73 9.40 5.97 -11.22
CA ILE A 73 8.44 5.32 -12.12
C ILE A 73 8.55 5.98 -13.51
N LYS A 74 8.85 5.15 -14.51
CA LYS A 74 9.00 5.58 -15.91
C LYS A 74 7.76 5.34 -16.75
N GLY A 75 6.86 4.47 -16.30
CA GLY A 75 5.62 4.18 -17.01
C GLY A 75 4.78 3.10 -16.34
N THR A 76 3.57 2.94 -16.88
CA THR A 76 2.60 1.95 -16.43
C THR A 76 2.46 0.83 -17.44
N LEU A 77 2.33 -0.39 -16.95
CA LEU A 77 2.03 -1.55 -17.77
C LEU A 77 0.52 -1.82 -17.75
N PRO A 78 -0.07 -2.18 -18.89
CA PRO A 78 -1.43 -2.67 -18.92
C PRO A 78 -1.63 -3.86 -17.98
N PHE A 79 -2.77 -3.92 -17.35
CA PHE A 79 -3.05 -4.92 -16.31
C PHE A 79 -2.91 -6.38 -16.81
N PHE A 80 -3.06 -6.63 -18.12
CA PHE A 80 -2.91 -7.97 -18.67
C PHE A 80 -1.50 -8.55 -18.49
N PHE A 81 -0.46 -7.72 -18.37
CA PHE A 81 0.91 -8.19 -18.09
C PHE A 81 1.02 -8.89 -16.74
N VAL A 82 0.11 -8.59 -15.80
CA VAL A 82 0.05 -9.30 -14.52
C VAL A 82 -0.33 -10.77 -14.73
N TYR A 83 -1.26 -11.04 -15.66
CA TYR A 83 -1.60 -12.43 -16.03
C TYR A 83 -0.43 -13.15 -16.70
N LEU A 84 0.37 -12.43 -17.46
CA LEU A 84 1.55 -13.00 -18.12
C LEU A 84 2.65 -13.41 -17.12
N SER A 85 2.64 -12.85 -15.90
CA SER A 85 3.55 -13.22 -14.82
C SER A 85 3.18 -14.53 -14.09
N LEU A 86 1.97 -15.05 -14.27
CA LEU A 86 1.49 -16.26 -13.59
C LEU A 86 2.34 -17.51 -13.90
N PRO A 87 2.67 -17.83 -15.18
CA PRO A 87 3.49 -18.99 -15.47
C PRO A 87 4.87 -18.93 -14.80
N SER A 88 5.49 -17.74 -14.77
CA SER A 88 6.79 -17.56 -14.14
C SER A 88 6.72 -17.73 -12.63
N SER A 89 5.66 -17.25 -11.97
CA SER A 89 5.45 -17.43 -10.54
C SER A 89 5.20 -18.89 -10.15
N TYR A 90 4.51 -19.64 -11.03
CA TYR A 90 4.29 -21.07 -10.90
C TYR A 90 5.60 -21.86 -10.99
N LEU A 91 6.41 -21.58 -12.02
CA LEU A 91 7.72 -22.21 -12.21
C LEU A 91 8.68 -21.89 -11.06
N GLN A 92 8.69 -20.65 -10.59
CA GLN A 92 9.50 -20.28 -9.41
C GLN A 92 9.10 -21.05 -8.15
N ALA A 93 7.80 -21.23 -7.92
CA ALA A 93 7.32 -22.01 -6.78
C ALA A 93 7.72 -23.49 -6.89
N LEU A 94 7.67 -24.06 -8.11
CA LEU A 94 7.99 -25.46 -8.37
C LEU A 94 9.50 -25.75 -8.22
N PHE A 95 10.36 -24.89 -8.80
CA PHE A 95 11.80 -25.13 -8.81
C PHE A 95 12.55 -24.61 -7.58
N PHE A 96 12.06 -23.54 -6.94
CA PHE A 96 12.78 -22.87 -5.85
C PHE A 96 12.07 -23.00 -4.49
N ASN A 97 11.00 -23.78 -4.42
CA ASN A 97 10.20 -23.97 -3.19
C ASN A 97 9.82 -22.65 -2.50
N LYS A 98 9.58 -21.59 -3.30
CA LYS A 98 9.17 -20.27 -2.82
C LYS A 98 7.64 -20.15 -2.87
N PRO A 99 7.03 -19.40 -1.93
CA PRO A 99 5.60 -19.12 -2.01
C PRO A 99 5.28 -18.39 -3.33
N ARG A 100 4.14 -18.72 -3.95
CA ARG A 100 3.70 -18.07 -5.19
C ARG A 100 3.52 -16.58 -4.96
N SER A 101 4.18 -15.77 -5.75
CA SER A 101 4.10 -14.31 -5.68
C SER A 101 2.81 -13.75 -6.28
N ALA A 102 2.16 -14.48 -7.18
CA ALA A 102 0.89 -14.13 -7.78
C ALA A 102 0.03 -15.38 -7.97
N THR A 103 -1.25 -15.24 -7.64
CA THR A 103 -2.30 -16.24 -7.91
C THR A 103 -3.45 -15.56 -8.64
N ILE A 104 -4.29 -16.33 -9.33
CA ILE A 104 -5.47 -15.79 -10.02
C ILE A 104 -6.37 -15.05 -9.02
N ASP A 105 -6.57 -15.62 -7.83
CA ASP A 105 -7.40 -15.00 -6.79
C ASP A 105 -6.83 -13.67 -6.29
N SER A 106 -5.49 -13.58 -6.10
CA SER A 106 -4.85 -12.32 -5.71
C SER A 106 -4.99 -11.25 -6.79
N ILE A 107 -4.89 -11.63 -8.06
CA ILE A 107 -5.07 -10.72 -9.20
C ILE A 107 -6.52 -10.25 -9.27
N HIS A 108 -7.48 -11.16 -9.09
CA HIS A 108 -8.90 -10.82 -9.09
C HIS A 108 -9.24 -9.88 -7.93
N THR A 109 -8.75 -10.16 -6.72
CA THR A 109 -8.96 -9.32 -5.53
C THR A 109 -8.48 -7.89 -5.77
N VAL A 110 -7.27 -7.73 -6.32
CA VAL A 110 -6.72 -6.41 -6.64
C VAL A 110 -7.52 -5.66 -7.69
N LYS A 111 -8.10 -6.39 -8.66
CA LYS A 111 -8.90 -5.78 -9.73
C LYS A 111 -10.26 -5.27 -9.24
N VAL A 112 -10.91 -5.99 -8.31
CA VAL A 112 -12.27 -5.70 -7.84
C VAL A 112 -12.32 -4.95 -6.51
N GLN A 113 -11.19 -4.67 -5.89
CA GLN A 113 -11.15 -3.98 -4.59
C GLN A 113 -11.79 -2.59 -4.64
N ASN A 114 -12.47 -2.22 -3.57
CA ASN A 114 -13.02 -0.89 -3.41
C ASN A 114 -11.90 0.13 -3.19
N LYS A 115 -11.91 1.20 -4.01
CA LYS A 115 -10.99 2.33 -3.86
C LYS A 115 -11.34 3.22 -2.67
N LEU A 116 -12.57 3.17 -2.21
CA LEU A 116 -13.06 3.95 -1.08
C LEU A 116 -13.59 3.01 -0.01
N ILE A 117 -12.95 3.01 1.14
CA ILE A 117 -13.41 2.28 2.32
C ILE A 117 -14.26 3.24 3.15
N PRO A 118 -15.58 2.97 3.32
CA PRO A 118 -16.45 3.86 4.05
C PRO A 118 -16.10 3.86 5.54
N SER A 119 -15.55 4.97 6.03
CA SER A 119 -15.17 5.15 7.43
C SER A 119 -16.04 6.22 8.15
N LYS A 120 -17.26 6.42 7.66
CA LYS A 120 -18.16 7.48 8.16
C LYS A 120 -18.35 7.39 9.67
N LEU A 121 -18.71 6.23 10.18
CA LEU A 121 -19.00 6.03 11.60
C LEU A 121 -17.75 6.27 12.49
N ALA A 122 -16.58 5.81 12.04
CA ALA A 122 -15.32 6.08 12.73
C ALA A 122 -14.98 7.59 12.76
N LYS A 123 -15.27 8.30 11.67
CA LYS A 123 -15.05 9.75 11.60
C LYS A 123 -15.99 10.52 12.52
N GLU A 124 -17.25 10.13 12.59
CA GLU A 124 -18.28 10.82 13.39
C GLU A 124 -18.13 10.54 14.89
N ILE A 125 -17.97 9.28 15.27
CA ILE A 125 -17.95 8.85 16.68
C ILE A 125 -16.54 8.87 17.28
N LEU A 126 -15.58 8.28 16.55
CA LEU A 126 -14.21 8.11 17.05
C LEU A 126 -13.28 9.27 16.68
N SER A 127 -13.80 10.30 16.00
CA SER A 127 -12.99 11.42 15.51
C SER A 127 -11.82 10.97 14.62
N HIS A 128 -12.00 9.86 13.87
CA HIS A 128 -10.99 9.35 12.97
C HIS A 128 -10.69 10.36 11.86
N ARG A 129 -9.43 10.73 11.70
CA ARG A 129 -8.95 11.68 10.68
C ARG A 129 -7.66 11.14 10.08
N PRO A 130 -7.73 10.44 8.93
CA PRO A 130 -6.53 9.95 8.26
C PRO A 130 -5.70 11.14 7.77
N ARG A 131 -4.40 11.10 8.05
CA ARG A 131 -3.44 12.09 7.55
C ARG A 131 -3.26 11.98 6.04
N PRO A 132 -2.75 13.01 5.37
CA PRO A 132 -2.40 12.93 3.97
C PRO A 132 -1.44 11.77 3.69
N VAL A 133 -1.72 10.99 2.65
CA VAL A 133 -0.92 9.80 2.33
C VAL A 133 0.53 10.16 1.98
N ASP A 134 0.76 11.35 1.44
CA ASP A 134 2.10 11.86 1.13
C ASP A 134 2.97 11.96 2.39
N GLU A 135 2.40 12.37 3.53
CA GLU A 135 3.10 12.38 4.82
C GLU A 135 3.54 10.98 5.22
N THR A 136 2.61 10.02 5.18
CA THR A 136 2.89 8.61 5.51
C THR A 136 4.00 8.03 4.63
N ILE A 137 3.96 8.32 3.31
CA ILE A 137 4.98 7.84 2.37
C ILE A 137 6.33 8.49 2.66
N ASN A 138 6.37 9.81 2.86
CA ASN A 138 7.60 10.54 3.15
C ASN A 138 8.27 10.05 4.45
N ASP A 139 7.50 9.83 5.50
CA ASP A 139 8.00 9.29 6.77
C ASP A 139 8.51 7.84 6.61
N THR A 140 7.82 7.04 5.78
CA THR A 140 8.24 5.69 5.45
C THR A 140 9.59 5.68 4.71
N VAL A 141 9.77 6.59 3.75
CA VAL A 141 11.05 6.76 3.03
C VAL A 141 12.16 7.12 4.01
N GLU A 142 11.94 8.11 4.88
CA GLU A 142 12.92 8.52 5.89
C GLU A 142 13.29 7.38 6.85
N PHE A 143 12.31 6.61 7.28
CA PHE A 143 12.53 5.45 8.12
C PHE A 143 13.44 4.41 7.44
N PHE A 144 13.21 4.12 6.16
CA PHE A 144 14.04 3.17 5.42
C PHE A 144 15.43 3.74 5.08
N GLN A 145 15.54 5.07 4.84
CA GLN A 145 16.84 5.73 4.67
C GLN A 145 17.67 5.65 5.95
N LYS A 146 17.10 5.96 7.12
CA LYS A 146 17.79 5.84 8.42
C LYS A 146 18.27 4.42 8.72
N ARG A 147 17.66 3.42 8.12
CA ARG A 147 18.07 2.00 8.21
C ARG A 147 19.01 1.55 7.10
N GLY A 148 19.39 2.44 6.20
CA GLY A 148 20.29 2.12 5.07
C GLY A 148 19.67 1.21 4.01
N LEU A 149 18.33 1.07 3.99
CA LEU A 149 17.59 0.24 3.03
C LEU A 149 17.26 0.97 1.74
N ILE A 150 17.26 2.29 1.77
CA ILE A 150 17.09 3.19 0.61
C ILE A 150 18.34 4.07 0.53
N LYS A 151 18.85 4.21 -0.69
CA LYS A 151 20.06 5.01 -0.99
C LYS A 151 19.68 6.31 -1.70
#